data_016330c09945d8838b441c9398dd25bb
#
_entry.id   016330c09945d8838b441c9398dd25bb
#
_cell.length_a   1.000
_cell.length_b   1.000
_cell.length_c   1.000
_cell.angle_alpha   90.00
_cell.angle_beta   90.00
_cell.angle_gamma   90.00
#
_symmetry.space_group_name_H-M   'P 1'
#
loop_
_entity.id
_entity.type
_entity.pdbx_description
1 polymer ?
#
loop_
_entity_poly.entity_id
_entity_poly.type
_entity_poly.pdbx_seq_one_letter_code
_entity_poly.pdbx_strand_id
1 'polypeptide(L)'
;MKKTILLCAMALAALGAQAQEKENQPKRGSFSFTPQVGVTLAKQANVAAYKATEAAGFGATGYEPDARYNAGFKGGLEVAYQATTDWAFSLGLFYTQAGSKYKDFEEKIFADGQQRPALVTGHAFTNQHHTFGYITVPVMAHYYVAQGFAVKAGVELGFLTTAKRKWDQTEFTVNSETNVTTYGQPKSYEMDLKDEAKSVMLALPVGVSYEYEQVVLDARYHFPLTKAMETIDTRNRLFTLTVGYRF
;
A
#
# COMPACT_ATOMS: atom_id res chain seq x y z
N MET A 1 -20.16 -11.97 -4.04
CA MET A 1 -20.31 -10.73 -4.78
C MET A 1 -18.98 -10.12 -5.29
N LYS A 2 -17.87 -10.04 -4.49
CA LYS A 2 -16.60 -9.42 -4.94
C LYS A 2 -15.88 -10.18 -6.06
N LYS A 3 -15.97 -11.52 -6.11
CA LYS A 3 -15.35 -12.34 -7.17
C LYS A 3 -16.07 -12.23 -8.51
N THR A 4 -17.38 -11.98 -8.50
CA THR A 4 -18.22 -11.83 -9.69
C THR A 4 -17.97 -10.50 -10.41
N ILE A 5 -17.72 -9.42 -9.66
CA ILE A 5 -17.43 -8.09 -10.20
C ILE A 5 -16.08 -8.09 -10.94
N LEU A 6 -15.07 -8.77 -10.40
CA LEU A 6 -13.75 -8.88 -11.04
C LEU A 6 -13.82 -9.69 -12.33
N LEU A 7 -14.59 -10.79 -12.35
CA LEU A 7 -14.82 -11.61 -13.55
C LEU A 7 -15.62 -10.84 -14.62
N CYS A 8 -16.62 -10.05 -14.24
CA CYS A 8 -17.38 -9.21 -15.17
C CYS A 8 -16.54 -8.09 -15.77
N ALA A 9 -15.64 -7.46 -14.99
CA ALA A 9 -14.73 -6.45 -15.51
C ALA A 9 -13.71 -7.03 -16.50
N MET A 10 -13.19 -8.23 -16.24
CA MET A 10 -12.31 -8.94 -17.17
C MET A 10 -13.05 -9.42 -18.43
N ALA A 11 -14.31 -9.85 -18.32
CA ALA A 11 -15.12 -10.27 -19.46
C ALA A 11 -15.53 -9.09 -20.35
N LEU A 12 -15.85 -7.92 -19.77
CA LEU A 12 -16.13 -6.70 -20.51
C LEU A 12 -14.91 -6.17 -21.26
N ALA A 13 -13.72 -6.26 -20.67
CA ALA A 13 -12.46 -5.91 -21.34
C ALA A 13 -12.16 -6.85 -22.52
N ALA A 14 -12.46 -8.16 -22.40
CA ALA A 14 -12.28 -9.16 -23.46
C ALA A 14 -13.26 -8.99 -24.62
N LEU A 15 -14.49 -8.53 -24.36
CA LEU A 15 -15.50 -8.28 -25.39
C LEU A 15 -15.22 -6.99 -26.19
N GLY A 16 -14.65 -5.97 -25.56
CA GLY A 16 -14.21 -4.73 -26.22
C GLY A 16 -12.98 -4.93 -27.13
N ALA A 17 -12.13 -5.89 -26.83
CA ALA A 17 -10.90 -6.17 -27.58
C ALA A 17 -11.12 -6.77 -28.99
N GLN A 18 -12.30 -7.31 -29.28
CA GLN A 18 -12.61 -7.89 -30.59
C GLN A 18 -13.12 -6.90 -31.64
N ALA A 19 -13.41 -5.65 -31.24
CA ALA A 19 -14.13 -4.71 -32.09
C ALA A 19 -13.25 -3.60 -32.74
N GLN A 20 -11.93 -3.58 -32.49
CA GLN A 20 -11.06 -2.51 -33.01
C GLN A 20 -9.98 -3.03 -33.93
N GLU A 21 -9.91 -2.46 -35.13
CA GLU A 21 -8.85 -2.71 -36.10
C GLU A 21 -7.47 -2.29 -35.58
N LYS A 22 -6.41 -2.94 -36.10
CA LYS A 22 -5.00 -2.91 -35.68
C LYS A 22 -4.29 -1.53 -35.68
N GLU A 23 -4.99 -0.40 -35.73
CA GLU A 23 -4.40 0.91 -35.98
C GLU A 23 -3.68 1.55 -34.78
N ASN A 24 -3.92 1.08 -33.55
CA ASN A 24 -3.41 1.70 -32.31
C ASN A 24 -2.34 0.87 -31.55
N GLN A 25 -1.76 -0.16 -32.14
CA GLN A 25 -0.61 -0.82 -31.49
C GLN A 25 0.69 -0.03 -31.74
N PRO A 26 1.57 0.11 -30.70
CA PRO A 26 2.85 0.74 -30.88
C PRO A 26 3.66 0.02 -31.96
N LYS A 27 4.24 0.80 -32.87
CA LYS A 27 5.05 0.26 -33.98
C LYS A 27 6.30 -0.42 -33.40
N ARG A 28 6.67 -1.58 -33.94
CA ARG A 28 7.91 -2.27 -33.61
C ARG A 28 9.11 -1.30 -33.76
N GLY A 29 9.99 -1.30 -32.76
CA GLY A 29 11.16 -0.44 -32.71
C GLY A 29 10.89 0.99 -32.22
N SER A 30 9.65 1.30 -31.78
CA SER A 30 9.30 2.62 -31.26
C SER A 30 9.47 2.70 -29.75
N PHE A 31 9.73 3.90 -29.27
CA PHE A 31 9.63 4.28 -27.87
C PHE A 31 8.31 4.99 -27.62
N SER A 32 7.77 4.80 -26.44
CA SER A 32 6.60 5.53 -25.95
C SER A 32 6.85 6.07 -24.55
N PHE A 33 6.22 7.19 -24.23
CA PHE A 33 6.33 7.87 -22.94
C PHE A 33 4.93 7.93 -22.33
N THR A 34 4.79 7.45 -21.12
CA THR A 34 3.48 7.37 -20.46
C THR A 34 3.56 7.97 -19.06
N PRO A 35 3.29 9.28 -18.87
CA PRO A 35 3.01 9.82 -17.54
C PRO A 35 1.78 9.13 -16.97
N GLN A 36 1.85 8.75 -15.69
CA GLN A 36 0.83 8.00 -14.98
C GLN A 36 0.61 8.57 -13.59
N VAL A 37 -0.65 8.59 -13.18
CA VAL A 37 -1.06 8.92 -11.82
C VAL A 37 -2.11 7.93 -11.35
N GLY A 38 -2.19 7.70 -10.04
CA GLY A 38 -3.19 6.79 -9.52
C GLY A 38 -3.11 6.58 -8.03
N VAL A 39 -3.78 5.55 -7.58
CA VAL A 39 -3.91 5.20 -6.17
C VAL A 39 -3.16 3.92 -5.85
N THR A 40 -2.71 3.85 -4.61
CA THR A 40 -2.16 2.65 -4.02
C THR A 40 -3.08 2.15 -2.93
N LEU A 41 -3.18 0.85 -2.76
CA LEU A 41 -3.78 0.17 -1.61
C LEU A 41 -2.72 -0.72 -1.00
N ALA A 42 -2.20 -0.30 0.14
CA ALA A 42 -1.11 -0.97 0.80
C ALA A 42 -1.53 -1.54 2.16
N LYS A 43 -0.93 -2.68 2.53
CA LYS A 43 -1.10 -3.31 3.83
C LYS A 43 0.21 -3.95 4.26
N GLN A 44 0.63 -3.74 5.50
CA GLN A 44 1.74 -4.49 6.08
C GLN A 44 1.31 -5.92 6.42
N ALA A 45 2.10 -6.88 6.02
CA ALA A 45 1.96 -8.28 6.39
C ALA A 45 2.94 -8.62 7.52
N ASN A 46 2.66 -9.73 8.22
CA ASN A 46 3.48 -10.25 9.32
C ASN A 46 3.62 -9.29 10.51
N VAL A 47 2.55 -8.55 10.80
CA VAL A 47 2.52 -7.55 11.88
C VAL A 47 2.52 -8.16 13.29
N ALA A 48 2.35 -9.48 13.44
CA ALA A 48 2.46 -10.16 14.72
C ALA A 48 3.85 -9.98 15.37
N ALA A 49 4.87 -9.67 14.58
CA ALA A 49 6.20 -9.35 15.08
C ALA A 49 6.24 -8.06 15.93
N TYR A 50 5.29 -7.13 15.74
CA TYR A 50 5.16 -5.94 16.59
C TYR A 50 4.77 -6.27 18.03
N LYS A 51 3.99 -7.33 18.26
CA LYS A 51 3.66 -7.80 19.62
C LYS A 51 4.87 -8.13 20.47
N ALA A 52 5.88 -8.76 19.87
CA ALA A 52 7.08 -9.20 20.58
C ALA A 52 7.96 -8.02 21.01
N THR A 53 7.99 -6.95 20.24
CA THR A 53 8.79 -5.75 20.54
C THR A 53 8.09 -4.79 21.50
N GLU A 54 6.77 -4.66 21.44
CA GLU A 54 5.99 -3.82 22.35
C GLU A 54 5.88 -4.44 23.76
N ALA A 55 5.79 -5.76 23.85
CA ALA A 55 5.79 -6.47 25.14
C ALA A 55 7.13 -6.32 25.92
N ALA A 56 8.22 -6.04 25.25
CA ALA A 56 9.53 -5.87 25.87
C ALA A 56 9.77 -4.48 26.47
N GLY A 57 8.95 -3.48 26.15
CA GLY A 57 9.21 -2.08 26.51
C GLY A 57 8.09 -1.27 27.13
N PHE A 58 6.81 -1.62 26.93
CA PHE A 58 5.68 -0.74 27.27
C PHE A 58 4.47 -1.46 27.84
N GLY A 59 4.58 -2.45 28.67
CA GLY A 59 3.47 -2.93 29.51
C GLY A 59 2.09 -3.16 28.87
N ALA A 60 1.95 -3.04 27.57
CA ALA A 60 0.70 -3.20 26.84
C ALA A 60 0.31 -4.67 26.71
N THR A 61 -0.26 -5.20 27.76
CA THR A 61 -0.85 -6.54 27.76
C THR A 61 -2.13 -6.51 26.95
N GLY A 62 -2.11 -7.12 25.74
CA GLY A 62 -3.31 -7.41 24.97
C GLY A 62 -3.48 -6.70 23.63
N TYR A 63 -2.54 -5.85 23.21
CA TYR A 63 -2.59 -5.26 21.88
C TYR A 63 -2.24 -6.30 20.80
N GLU A 64 -3.18 -6.53 19.91
CA GLU A 64 -2.99 -7.28 18.67
C GLU A 64 -3.02 -6.32 17.49
N PRO A 65 -1.87 -6.02 16.87
CA PRO A 65 -1.86 -5.15 15.70
C PRO A 65 -2.63 -5.82 14.55
N ASP A 66 -3.83 -5.31 14.24
CA ASP A 66 -4.63 -5.72 13.08
C ASP A 66 -4.40 -4.71 11.97
N ALA A 67 -3.53 -5.08 11.03
CA ALA A 67 -3.21 -4.24 9.89
C ALA A 67 -4.35 -4.25 8.87
N ARG A 68 -4.69 -3.07 8.35
CA ARG A 68 -5.72 -2.85 7.33
C ARG A 68 -5.12 -2.14 6.13
N TYR A 69 -5.80 -2.23 5.00
CA TYR A 69 -5.40 -1.49 3.81
C TYR A 69 -5.45 0.03 4.06
N ASN A 70 -4.38 0.70 3.67
CA ASN A 70 -4.25 2.15 3.63
C ASN A 70 -4.18 2.60 2.18
N ALA A 71 -4.97 3.61 1.82
CA ALA A 71 -4.90 4.23 0.51
C ALA A 71 -3.75 5.24 0.48
N GLY A 72 -3.07 5.29 -0.66
CA GLY A 72 -1.99 6.22 -0.92
C GLY A 72 -2.00 6.66 -2.38
N PHE A 73 -0.93 7.33 -2.79
CA PHE A 73 -0.75 7.90 -4.12
C PHE A 73 0.42 7.25 -4.85
N LYS A 74 0.29 7.12 -6.19
CA LYS A 74 1.39 6.80 -7.10
C LYS A 74 1.35 7.76 -8.28
N GLY A 75 2.52 8.29 -8.67
CA GLY A 75 2.62 9.16 -9.85
C GLY A 75 4.04 9.18 -10.40
N GLY A 76 4.17 9.26 -11.71
CA GLY A 76 5.46 9.26 -12.37
C GLY A 76 5.38 9.03 -13.88
N LEU A 77 6.46 8.51 -14.44
CA LEU A 77 6.63 8.31 -15.87
C LEU A 77 7.12 6.88 -16.15
N GLU A 78 6.55 6.25 -17.17
CA GLU A 78 7.03 4.99 -17.76
C GLU A 78 7.48 5.23 -19.20
N VAL A 79 8.67 4.76 -19.56
CA VAL A 79 9.18 4.74 -20.93
C VAL A 79 9.20 3.30 -21.39
N ALA A 80 8.56 2.99 -22.50
CA ALA A 80 8.51 1.63 -23.05
C ALA A 80 9.10 1.58 -24.44
N TYR A 81 9.80 0.48 -24.74
CA TYR A 81 10.33 0.11 -26.05
C TYR A 81 9.57 -1.08 -26.59
N GLN A 82 8.95 -0.93 -27.77
CA GLN A 82 8.23 -2.01 -28.45
C GLN A 82 9.21 -2.89 -29.24
N ALA A 83 9.59 -4.02 -28.66
CA ALA A 83 10.59 -4.92 -29.27
C ALA A 83 10.00 -5.74 -30.44
N THR A 84 8.78 -6.26 -30.25
CA THR A 84 8.01 -6.99 -31.29
C THR A 84 6.56 -6.53 -31.27
N THR A 85 5.70 -7.11 -32.09
CA THR A 85 4.24 -6.86 -32.03
C THR A 85 3.65 -7.22 -30.68
N ASP A 86 4.18 -8.27 -30.01
CA ASP A 86 3.59 -8.81 -28.80
C ASP A 86 4.39 -8.47 -27.54
N TRP A 87 5.66 -8.03 -27.67
CA TRP A 87 6.54 -7.76 -26.55
C TRP A 87 7.02 -6.32 -26.50
N ALA A 88 6.88 -5.71 -25.32
CA ALA A 88 7.53 -4.46 -24.98
C ALA A 88 8.27 -4.57 -23.66
N PHE A 89 9.28 -3.73 -23.46
CA PHE A 89 10.01 -3.59 -22.21
C PHE A 89 9.94 -2.14 -21.75
N SER A 90 9.75 -1.93 -20.45
CA SER A 90 9.68 -0.57 -19.92
C SER A 90 10.59 -0.35 -18.72
N LEU A 91 10.96 0.90 -18.55
CA LEU A 91 11.62 1.46 -17.39
C LEU A 91 10.76 2.61 -16.88
N GLY A 92 10.46 2.62 -15.58
CA GLY A 92 9.68 3.67 -14.95
C GLY A 92 10.45 4.42 -13.88
N LEU A 93 9.95 5.62 -13.56
CA LEU A 93 10.34 6.39 -12.39
C LEU A 93 9.07 6.95 -11.75
N PHE A 94 8.78 6.52 -10.52
CA PHE A 94 7.55 6.89 -9.82
C PHE A 94 7.83 7.29 -8.38
N TYR A 95 7.01 8.19 -7.86
CA TYR A 95 6.77 8.30 -6.43
C TYR A 95 5.63 7.38 -6.05
N THR A 96 5.83 6.53 -5.05
CA THR A 96 4.87 5.51 -4.63
C THR A 96 4.71 5.53 -3.12
N GLN A 97 3.48 5.68 -2.63
CA GLN A 97 3.16 5.56 -1.22
C GLN A 97 2.71 4.13 -0.90
N ALA A 98 3.27 3.58 0.17
CA ALA A 98 2.88 2.33 0.80
C ALA A 98 2.53 2.58 2.28
N GLY A 99 2.11 1.54 2.98
CA GLY A 99 1.86 1.62 4.42
C GLY A 99 0.69 0.77 4.87
N SER A 100 0.20 1.05 6.08
CA SER A 100 -0.90 0.30 6.66
C SER A 100 -1.67 1.17 7.64
N LYS A 101 -2.97 0.94 7.76
CA LYS A 101 -3.77 1.37 8.91
C LYS A 101 -3.81 0.24 9.94
N TYR A 102 -4.03 0.60 11.19
CA TYR A 102 -4.18 -0.35 12.29
C TYR A 102 -5.55 -0.14 12.95
N LYS A 103 -6.03 -1.21 13.57
CA LYS A 103 -7.27 -1.16 14.34
C LYS A 103 -7.06 -0.28 15.57
N ASP A 104 -8.08 0.50 15.90
CA ASP A 104 -8.13 1.27 17.14
C ASP A 104 -8.14 0.33 18.35
N PHE A 105 -7.49 0.75 19.44
CA PHE A 105 -7.46 0.00 20.69
C PHE A 105 -7.43 0.93 21.90
N GLU A 106 -7.79 0.38 23.04
CA GLU A 106 -7.75 1.06 24.34
C GLU A 106 -6.80 0.32 25.29
N GLU A 107 -5.98 1.07 25.97
CA GLU A 107 -5.11 0.59 27.03
C GLU A 107 -5.59 1.16 28.37
N LYS A 108 -5.84 0.28 29.33
CA LYS A 108 -6.19 0.67 30.71
C LYS A 108 -4.92 0.67 31.57
N ILE A 109 -4.72 1.75 32.31
CA ILE A 109 -3.59 1.93 33.22
C ILE A 109 -4.11 1.63 34.63
N PHE A 110 -3.62 0.57 35.23
CA PHE A 110 -3.89 0.24 36.61
C PHE A 110 -2.80 0.82 37.51
N ALA A 111 -3.19 1.59 38.52
CA ALA A 111 -2.23 2.03 39.52
C ALA A 111 -1.67 0.81 40.30
N ASP A 112 -0.36 0.75 40.46
CA ASP A 112 0.32 -0.36 41.14
C ASP A 112 -0.26 -0.61 42.52
N GLY A 113 -0.65 -1.86 42.80
CA GLY A 113 -1.12 -2.30 44.11
C GLY A 113 -2.63 -2.16 44.39
N GLN A 114 -3.43 -1.61 43.47
CA GLN A 114 -4.89 -1.53 43.64
C GLN A 114 -5.62 -2.59 42.83
N GLN A 115 -6.21 -3.58 43.52
CA GLN A 115 -6.96 -4.66 42.85
C GLN A 115 -8.27 -4.19 42.17
N ARG A 116 -8.89 -3.09 42.61
CA ARG A 116 -10.09 -2.46 42.00
C ARG A 116 -10.13 -0.96 42.35
N PRO A 117 -9.41 -0.08 41.62
CA PRO A 117 -9.55 1.34 41.87
C PRO A 117 -10.96 1.83 41.50
N ALA A 118 -11.53 2.76 42.27
CA ALA A 118 -12.81 3.38 41.98
C ALA A 118 -12.80 4.11 40.61
N LEU A 119 -11.62 4.56 40.19
CA LEU A 119 -11.40 5.22 38.90
C LEU A 119 -10.22 4.53 38.17
N VAL A 120 -10.50 4.02 36.99
CA VAL A 120 -9.49 3.47 36.07
C VAL A 120 -9.20 4.49 34.98
N THR A 121 -7.95 4.88 34.80
CA THR A 121 -7.52 5.73 33.70
C THR A 121 -6.99 4.89 32.54
N GLY A 122 -7.02 5.44 31.32
CA GLY A 122 -6.47 4.77 30.15
C GLY A 122 -6.28 5.71 28.97
N HIS A 123 -5.72 5.14 27.93
CA HIS A 123 -5.52 5.81 26.64
C HIS A 123 -6.25 5.05 25.53
N ALA A 124 -7.06 5.74 24.76
CA ALA A 124 -7.62 5.25 23.51
C ALA A 124 -6.75 5.73 22.35
N PHE A 125 -6.28 4.78 21.55
CA PHE A 125 -5.45 5.01 20.36
C PHE A 125 -6.30 4.78 19.13
N THR A 126 -6.49 5.84 18.34
CA THR A 126 -7.31 5.83 17.14
C THR A 126 -6.55 6.33 15.93
N ASN A 127 -7.09 6.08 14.73
CA ASN A 127 -6.56 6.58 13.46
C ASN A 127 -5.07 6.25 13.22
N GLN A 128 -4.59 5.10 13.77
CA GLN A 128 -3.20 4.71 13.63
C GLN A 128 -2.89 4.30 12.20
N HIS A 129 -1.83 4.87 11.63
CA HIS A 129 -1.34 4.48 10.31
C HIS A 129 0.15 4.71 10.16
N HIS A 130 0.79 3.82 9.41
CA HIS A 130 2.14 3.98 8.88
C HIS A 130 2.05 4.41 7.42
N THR A 131 2.92 5.34 7.04
CA THR A 131 3.06 5.80 5.66
C THR A 131 4.52 5.75 5.28
N PHE A 132 4.83 5.06 4.17
CA PHE A 132 6.16 4.98 3.57
C PHE A 132 6.08 5.59 2.17
N GLY A 133 6.92 6.55 1.87
CA GLY A 133 7.09 7.12 0.54
C GLY A 133 8.37 6.59 -0.09
N TYR A 134 8.29 6.15 -1.34
CA TYR A 134 9.42 5.63 -2.11
C TYR A 134 9.52 6.32 -3.46
N ILE A 135 10.75 6.56 -3.92
CA ILE A 135 11.02 6.71 -5.34
C ILE A 135 11.24 5.31 -5.87
N THR A 136 10.39 4.86 -6.80
CA THR A 136 10.43 3.50 -7.33
C THR A 136 10.85 3.48 -8.80
N VAL A 137 11.67 2.48 -9.16
CA VAL A 137 12.21 2.25 -10.50
C VAL A 137 11.81 0.83 -10.93
N PRO A 138 10.63 0.65 -11.55
CA PRO A 138 10.23 -0.63 -12.14
C PRO A 138 10.90 -0.84 -13.49
N VAL A 139 11.39 -2.06 -13.73
CA VAL A 139 11.75 -2.61 -15.03
C VAL A 139 10.76 -3.71 -15.35
N MET A 140 10.00 -3.56 -16.44
CA MET A 140 8.87 -4.43 -16.74
C MET A 140 8.98 -5.04 -18.15
N ALA A 141 8.54 -6.28 -18.29
CA ALA A 141 8.20 -6.89 -19.56
C ALA A 141 6.67 -6.86 -19.73
N HIS A 142 6.22 -6.51 -20.93
CA HIS A 142 4.81 -6.46 -21.31
C HIS A 142 4.58 -7.47 -22.40
N TYR A 143 3.58 -8.33 -22.25
CA TYR A 143 3.12 -9.24 -23.26
C TYR A 143 1.69 -8.88 -23.68
N TYR A 144 1.52 -8.46 -24.92
CA TYR A 144 0.20 -8.09 -25.47
C TYR A 144 -0.52 -9.37 -25.90
N VAL A 145 -1.53 -9.75 -25.12
CA VAL A 145 -2.37 -10.93 -25.41
C VAL A 145 -3.53 -10.63 -26.34
N ALA A 146 -3.91 -9.35 -26.41
CA ALA A 146 -4.92 -8.82 -27.32
C ALA A 146 -4.60 -7.34 -27.60
N GLN A 147 -5.29 -6.75 -28.57
CA GLN A 147 -5.12 -5.34 -28.88
C GLN A 147 -5.43 -4.47 -27.64
N GLY A 148 -4.48 -3.63 -27.30
CA GLY A 148 -4.54 -2.75 -26.13
C GLY A 148 -4.43 -3.47 -24.77
N PHE A 149 -4.53 -4.81 -24.70
CA PHE A 149 -4.47 -5.54 -23.45
C PHE A 149 -3.14 -6.26 -23.29
N ALA A 150 -2.40 -5.93 -22.23
CA ALA A 150 -1.12 -6.55 -21.91
C ALA A 150 -1.09 -7.11 -20.49
N VAL A 151 -0.40 -8.25 -20.35
CA VAL A 151 0.05 -8.78 -19.06
C VAL A 151 1.46 -8.26 -18.83
N LYS A 152 1.75 -7.83 -17.60
CA LYS A 152 3.02 -7.24 -17.22
C LYS A 152 3.65 -7.98 -16.05
N ALA A 153 4.95 -8.15 -16.10
CA ALA A 153 5.73 -8.66 -14.97
C ALA A 153 7.12 -8.02 -14.98
N GLY A 154 7.75 -7.89 -13.81
CA GLY A 154 9.06 -7.28 -13.73
C GLY A 154 9.66 -7.24 -12.33
N VAL A 155 10.64 -6.38 -12.18
CA VAL A 155 11.34 -6.11 -10.92
C VAL A 155 11.24 -4.62 -10.64
N GLU A 156 11.00 -4.25 -9.38
CA GLU A 156 10.93 -2.87 -8.92
C GLU A 156 11.88 -2.65 -7.76
N LEU A 157 12.75 -1.65 -7.90
CA LEU A 157 13.55 -1.10 -6.83
C LEU A 157 12.88 0.15 -6.28
N GLY A 158 12.83 0.30 -4.97
CA GLY A 158 12.30 1.48 -4.30
C GLY A 158 13.30 2.04 -3.30
N PHE A 159 13.47 3.35 -3.31
CA PHE A 159 14.33 4.08 -2.38
C PHE A 159 13.45 4.88 -1.43
N LEU A 160 13.60 4.64 -0.13
CA LEU A 160 12.80 5.28 0.90
C LEU A 160 13.08 6.79 0.95
N THR A 161 12.03 7.57 0.87
CA THR A 161 12.08 9.04 1.03
C THR A 161 11.50 9.49 2.36
N THR A 162 10.37 8.88 2.77
CA THR A 162 9.69 9.20 4.03
C THR A 162 9.17 7.93 4.68
N ALA A 163 9.22 7.88 6.02
CA ALA A 163 8.57 6.86 6.81
C ALA A 163 8.00 7.52 8.08
N LYS A 164 6.67 7.45 8.26
CA LYS A 164 5.99 8.14 9.35
C LYS A 164 4.93 7.22 9.97
N ARG A 165 4.82 7.30 11.30
CA ARG A 165 3.70 6.79 12.07
C ARG A 165 2.87 7.96 12.57
N LYS A 166 1.55 7.90 12.41
CA LYS A 166 0.61 8.87 12.96
C LYS A 166 -0.46 8.15 13.74
N TRP A 167 -0.92 8.78 14.82
CA TRP A 167 -2.03 8.28 15.62
C TRP A 167 -2.66 9.41 16.41
N ASP A 168 -3.92 9.23 16.81
CA ASP A 168 -4.60 10.08 17.74
C ASP A 168 -4.72 9.35 19.09
N GLN A 169 -4.41 10.04 20.18
CA GLN A 169 -4.48 9.52 21.54
C GLN A 169 -5.48 10.34 22.34
N THR A 170 -6.41 9.67 23.00
CA THR A 170 -7.41 10.27 23.87
C THR A 170 -7.29 9.65 25.24
N GLU A 171 -7.10 10.46 26.26
CA GLU A 171 -7.20 10.00 27.66
C GLU A 171 -8.64 9.70 28.01
N PHE A 172 -8.89 8.63 28.74
CA PHE A 172 -10.21 8.31 29.27
C PHE A 172 -10.15 7.88 30.73
N THR A 173 -11.29 8.04 31.42
CA THR A 173 -11.49 7.56 32.77
C THR A 173 -12.74 6.70 32.81
N VAL A 174 -12.65 5.57 33.51
CA VAL A 174 -13.80 4.69 33.78
C VAL A 174 -14.09 4.70 35.25
N ASN A 175 -15.30 5.09 35.63
CA ASN A 175 -15.79 4.92 36.99
C ASN A 175 -16.22 3.46 37.19
N SER A 176 -15.51 2.73 38.05
CA SER A 176 -15.73 1.30 38.28
C SER A 176 -17.04 0.95 38.96
N GLU A 177 -17.69 1.91 39.65
CA GLU A 177 -18.97 1.71 40.30
C GLU A 177 -20.13 1.89 39.34
N THR A 178 -20.07 2.90 38.46
CA THR A 178 -21.12 3.25 37.51
C THR A 178 -20.91 2.71 36.11
N ASN A 179 -19.72 2.17 35.80
CA ASN A 179 -19.28 1.77 34.45
C ASN A 179 -19.38 2.90 33.40
N VAL A 180 -19.35 4.14 33.84
CA VAL A 180 -19.38 5.29 32.95
C VAL A 180 -17.95 5.61 32.49
N THR A 181 -17.73 5.65 31.17
CA THR A 181 -16.48 6.08 30.57
C THR A 181 -16.57 7.54 30.10
N THR A 182 -15.62 8.35 30.51
CA THR A 182 -15.50 9.76 30.09
C THR A 182 -14.22 9.92 29.29
N TYR A 183 -14.33 10.40 28.06
CA TYR A 183 -13.19 10.67 27.17
C TYR A 183 -12.80 12.14 27.20
N GLY A 184 -11.51 12.39 27.21
CA GLY A 184 -10.92 13.73 27.03
C GLY A 184 -10.90 14.17 25.57
N GLN A 185 -10.13 15.20 25.29
CA GLN A 185 -9.92 15.67 23.92
C GLN A 185 -8.82 14.85 23.22
N PRO A 186 -9.01 14.41 21.97
CA PRO A 186 -7.98 13.72 21.22
C PRO A 186 -6.79 14.63 20.92
N LYS A 187 -5.59 14.08 21.03
CA LYS A 187 -4.32 14.72 20.65
C LYS A 187 -3.67 13.90 19.54
N SER A 188 -3.28 14.55 18.45
CA SER A 188 -2.61 13.89 17.32
C SER A 188 -1.10 13.87 17.53
N TYR A 189 -0.48 12.72 17.24
CA TYR A 189 0.94 12.48 17.32
C TYR A 189 1.49 12.02 15.98
N GLU A 190 2.73 12.39 15.70
CA GLU A 190 3.49 11.95 14.54
C GLU A 190 4.90 11.54 15.00
N MET A 191 5.39 10.40 14.50
CA MET A 191 6.74 9.92 14.74
C MET A 191 7.40 9.61 13.39
N ASP A 192 8.65 10.03 13.24
CA ASP A 192 9.50 9.63 12.12
C ASP A 192 10.03 8.21 12.38
N LEU A 193 9.88 7.33 11.38
CA LEU A 193 10.35 5.94 11.42
C LEU A 193 11.49 5.70 10.42
N LYS A 194 12.08 6.76 9.86
CA LYS A 194 13.03 6.63 8.76
C LYS A 194 14.28 5.82 9.15
N ASP A 195 14.75 5.99 10.38
CA ASP A 195 15.93 5.26 10.90
C ASP A 195 15.63 3.78 11.20
N GLU A 196 14.36 3.44 11.39
CA GLU A 196 13.90 2.07 11.65
C GLU A 196 13.45 1.33 10.37
N ALA A 197 13.16 2.09 9.31
CA ALA A 197 12.66 1.56 8.04
C ALA A 197 13.81 1.18 7.10
N LYS A 198 13.60 0.12 6.31
CA LYS A 198 14.55 -0.27 5.26
C LYS A 198 14.63 0.80 4.19
N SER A 199 15.85 1.28 3.92
CA SER A 199 16.13 2.32 2.93
C SER A 199 15.85 1.86 1.50
N VAL A 200 15.95 0.55 1.23
CA VAL A 200 15.75 -0.04 -0.10
C VAL A 200 14.66 -1.10 -0.05
N MET A 201 13.70 -0.98 -0.95
CA MET A 201 12.64 -1.95 -1.20
C MET A 201 12.91 -2.66 -2.53
N LEU A 202 12.78 -3.99 -2.54
CA LEU A 202 12.74 -4.81 -3.74
C LEU A 202 11.40 -5.52 -3.81
N ALA A 203 10.73 -5.45 -4.98
CA ALA A 203 9.47 -6.11 -5.21
C ALA A 203 9.38 -6.72 -6.62
N LEU A 204 8.46 -7.67 -6.80
CA LEU A 204 8.08 -8.22 -8.10
C LEU A 204 6.68 -7.71 -8.45
N PRO A 205 6.55 -6.66 -9.27
CA PRO A 205 5.27 -6.22 -9.79
C PRO A 205 4.77 -7.20 -10.87
N VAL A 206 3.51 -7.62 -10.73
CA VAL A 206 2.76 -8.38 -11.74
C VAL A 206 1.42 -7.68 -11.93
N GLY A 207 0.99 -7.54 -13.17
CA GLY A 207 -0.24 -6.81 -13.44
C GLY A 207 -0.75 -6.95 -14.85
N VAL A 208 -1.74 -6.13 -15.13
CA VAL A 208 -2.37 -6.02 -16.45
C VAL A 208 -2.54 -4.55 -16.80
N SER A 209 -2.50 -4.24 -18.08
CA SER A 209 -2.88 -2.92 -18.57
C SER A 209 -3.81 -3.02 -19.75
N TYR A 210 -4.66 -2.03 -19.87
CA TYR A 210 -5.53 -1.85 -21.02
C TYR A 210 -5.35 -0.45 -21.58
N GLU A 211 -5.13 -0.39 -22.88
CA GLU A 211 -4.97 0.84 -23.62
C GLU A 211 -6.12 1.01 -24.58
N TYR A 212 -6.77 2.14 -24.48
CA TYR A 212 -7.78 2.58 -25.42
C TYR A 212 -7.35 3.94 -25.99
N GLU A 213 -7.15 3.99 -27.30
CA GLU A 213 -6.52 5.13 -27.99
C GLU A 213 -5.12 5.39 -27.36
N GLN A 214 -4.98 6.45 -26.60
CA GLN A 214 -3.72 6.83 -25.91
C GLN A 214 -3.87 6.77 -24.39
N VAL A 215 -5.05 6.42 -23.88
CA VAL A 215 -5.30 6.30 -22.45
C VAL A 215 -4.93 4.89 -22.00
N VAL A 216 -4.06 4.79 -21.03
CA VAL A 216 -3.60 3.53 -20.44
C VAL A 216 -4.15 3.40 -19.04
N LEU A 217 -4.90 2.34 -18.78
CA LEU A 217 -5.26 1.88 -17.44
C LEU A 217 -4.31 0.75 -17.05
N ASP A 218 -3.71 0.83 -15.87
CA ASP A 218 -2.72 -0.13 -15.41
C ASP A 218 -3.01 -0.55 -13.96
N ALA A 219 -3.10 -1.85 -13.74
CA ALA A 219 -3.36 -2.44 -12.42
C ALA A 219 -2.25 -3.43 -12.09
N ARG A 220 -1.52 -3.21 -10.98
CA ARG A 220 -0.39 -4.06 -10.57
C ARG A 220 -0.51 -4.48 -9.11
N TYR A 221 -0.10 -5.69 -8.82
CA TYR A 221 0.20 -6.15 -7.48
C TYR A 221 1.72 -6.31 -7.34
N HIS A 222 2.27 -5.74 -6.26
CA HIS A 222 3.71 -5.76 -5.99
C HIS A 222 3.97 -6.78 -4.87
N PHE A 223 4.61 -7.89 -5.21
CA PHE A 223 5.05 -8.90 -4.25
C PHE A 223 6.33 -8.41 -3.55
N PRO A 224 6.29 -8.09 -2.25
CA PRO A 224 7.48 -7.61 -1.55
C PRO A 224 8.49 -8.73 -1.34
N LEU A 225 9.74 -8.50 -1.72
CA LEU A 225 10.86 -9.40 -1.48
C LEU A 225 11.66 -9.01 -0.24
N THR A 226 11.74 -7.70 0.06
CA THR A 226 12.43 -7.16 1.23
C THR A 226 11.48 -6.86 2.37
N LYS A 227 12.04 -6.76 3.59
CA LYS A 227 11.34 -6.27 4.77
C LYS A 227 11.07 -4.76 4.65
N ALA A 228 10.05 -4.27 5.34
CA ALA A 228 9.74 -2.85 5.42
C ALA A 228 10.51 -2.15 6.56
N MET A 229 10.84 -2.90 7.61
CA MET A 229 11.55 -2.42 8.81
C MET A 229 12.87 -3.17 9.01
N GLU A 230 13.85 -2.54 9.67
CA GLU A 230 15.16 -3.14 9.92
C GLU A 230 15.05 -4.32 10.89
N THR A 231 14.39 -4.10 12.03
CA THR A 231 14.35 -5.01 13.18
C THR A 231 13.22 -6.03 13.12
N ILE A 232 12.16 -5.76 12.34
CA ILE A 232 10.93 -6.54 12.33
C ILE A 232 10.66 -7.09 10.94
N ASP A 233 10.32 -8.38 10.81
CA ASP A 233 10.01 -9.00 9.50
C ASP A 233 8.61 -8.65 9.01
N THR A 234 8.34 -7.35 8.83
CA THR A 234 7.13 -6.86 8.19
C THR A 234 7.38 -6.57 6.73
N ARG A 235 6.38 -6.76 5.87
CA ARG A 235 6.47 -6.55 4.42
C ARG A 235 5.29 -5.73 3.91
N ASN A 236 5.55 -4.76 3.03
CA ASN A 236 4.52 -3.94 2.42
C ASN A 236 3.92 -4.66 1.20
N ARG A 237 2.72 -5.22 1.33
CA ARG A 237 1.92 -5.67 0.19
C ARG A 237 1.24 -4.46 -0.44
N LEU A 238 1.37 -4.33 -1.75
CA LEU A 238 0.93 -3.13 -2.45
C LEU A 238 0.15 -3.52 -3.70
N PHE A 239 -1.04 -2.95 -3.86
CA PHE A 239 -1.80 -2.93 -5.09
C PHE A 239 -1.84 -1.50 -5.62
N THR A 240 -1.63 -1.32 -6.93
CA THR A 240 -1.69 -0.01 -7.58
C THR A 240 -2.67 -0.03 -8.74
N LEU A 241 -3.41 1.05 -8.89
CA LEU A 241 -4.26 1.32 -10.04
C LEU A 241 -3.91 2.71 -10.55
N THR A 242 -3.43 2.80 -11.78
CA THR A 242 -3.00 4.05 -12.39
C THR A 242 -3.69 4.27 -13.73
N VAL A 243 -3.86 5.54 -14.08
CA VAL A 243 -4.24 6.01 -15.40
C VAL A 243 -3.09 6.82 -15.98
N GLY A 244 -2.80 6.64 -17.25
CA GLY A 244 -1.76 7.36 -17.97
C GLY A 244 -2.19 7.75 -19.37
N TYR A 245 -1.38 8.58 -19.99
CA TYR A 245 -1.54 8.97 -21.39
C TYR A 245 -0.24 8.66 -22.13
N ARG A 246 -0.35 7.90 -23.22
CA ARG A 246 0.80 7.46 -24.02
C ARG A 246 1.06 8.46 -25.16
N PHE A 247 2.32 8.89 -25.25
CA PHE A 247 2.86 9.70 -26.34
C PHE A 247 3.76 8.89 -27.25
#